data_1f5a73b02f00d844d9f50ae3c6586384
#
_entry.id   1f5a73b02f00d844d9f50ae3c6586384
#
_cell.length_a   1.000
_cell.length_b   1.000
_cell.length_c   1.000
_cell.angle_alpha   90.00
_cell.angle_beta   90.00
_cell.angle_gamma   90.00
#
_symmetry.space_group_name_H-M   'P 1'
#
loop_
_entity.id
_entity.type
_entity.pdbx_description
1 polymer ?
#
loop_
_entity_poly.entity_id
_entity_poly.type
_entity_poly.pdbx_seq_one_letter_code
_entity_poly.pdbx_strand_id
1 'polypeptide(L)'
;MKFFEKPNQEQKNEDTIGEPVEYSVDLDVSEATGLDGKSETKDVKKALEAASGLWKDKDKPASGVSGLLAKARSDYRRLLDTLYGQGRYGGSISIKADGREVGGLPPDAELSQPVKISISVDPGPPFVFGKTDILNQAPPPVERKDKVPLPQDQGFVSGQLARSGTILKADALATEAWRQQGYPKAKVATQRVVAAHRTSTVDATIAMEPGRKAYYGPVTVKGTDRMDPAFVAWMAGLPQGQEYDPDDIDRANKRLMRLGVFRSSRFEEADVIDPDGLMPMSLIVQERPLHRFGVGADYSTVDGAGFQTYWLHRNLFGHAESLKLEAKVAGFGNTIDPADLTYRAGVTFTRPGVFTPDTDFVASVIGDREVLDIYTRTSVTGLIGFNRIFSDELSGKLFLTGGPSRFDDDFGTRDFLDVGVLGGLTYDARDNKTDPTSGYYLDGIVHPFYEFNYGNPAVRMVAEGRAYYGFGEDKRIVLAGRLKLGSIVGPSIAETAPDKLFLAGGGGSVRGYAYRNIGVNGPGGIVTGGRSLIEASAELRARITDSIGAVGFVDAGYVGADSIPDFSQQFRVGVGAGLRYYTGLGPLRADVAFPLNRRKGDPSLAFYIGLGQAF
;
A
#
# COMPACT_ATOMS: atom_id res chain seq x y z
N MET A 1 34.68 -5.36 7.57
CA MET A 1 33.64 -4.70 6.77
C MET A 1 34.04 -4.82 5.30
N LYS A 2 33.54 -5.84 4.60
CA LYS A 2 33.74 -6.03 3.15
C LYS A 2 32.35 -6.36 2.59
N PHE A 3 31.61 -5.35 2.13
CA PHE A 3 30.24 -5.48 1.59
C PHE A 3 30.13 -5.13 0.09
N PHE A 4 31.25 -5.03 -0.62
CA PHE A 4 31.25 -4.83 -2.08
C PHE A 4 32.41 -5.61 -2.70
N GLU A 5 32.39 -6.94 -2.61
CA GLU A 5 33.15 -7.76 -3.54
C GLU A 5 32.30 -7.98 -4.80
N LYS A 6 32.88 -7.69 -5.98
CA LYS A 6 32.32 -8.15 -7.25
C LYS A 6 32.18 -9.67 -7.15
N PRO A 7 31.04 -10.27 -7.60
CA PRO A 7 30.92 -11.72 -7.61
C PRO A 7 32.10 -12.31 -8.39
N ASN A 8 32.72 -13.31 -7.77
CA ASN A 8 33.87 -14.01 -8.31
C ASN A 8 33.48 -14.64 -9.66
N GLN A 9 34.38 -14.72 -10.62
CA GLN A 9 34.11 -15.36 -11.91
C GLN A 9 33.64 -16.82 -11.76
N GLU A 10 34.03 -17.51 -10.69
CA GLU A 10 33.56 -18.87 -10.37
C GLU A 10 32.05 -18.93 -10.03
N GLN A 11 31.46 -17.91 -9.34
CA GLN A 11 30.01 -17.86 -9.07
C GLN A 11 29.18 -17.55 -10.33
N LYS A 12 29.78 -16.94 -11.38
CA LYS A 12 29.09 -16.70 -12.66
C LYS A 12 28.89 -17.98 -13.47
N ASN A 13 29.66 -19.04 -13.20
CA ASN A 13 29.64 -20.28 -13.95
C ASN A 13 28.71 -21.34 -13.33
N GLU A 14 28.32 -21.23 -12.05
CA GLU A 14 27.44 -22.20 -11.38
C GLU A 14 25.99 -22.23 -11.93
N ASP A 15 25.55 -21.12 -12.55
CA ASP A 15 24.19 -21.01 -13.15
C ASP A 15 24.13 -21.46 -14.63
N THR A 16 25.26 -21.90 -15.23
CA THR A 16 25.30 -22.31 -16.64
C THR A 16 25.33 -23.83 -16.79
N ILE A 17 24.35 -24.38 -17.53
CA ILE A 17 24.30 -25.80 -17.90
C ILE A 17 25.04 -25.96 -19.25
N GLY A 18 26.19 -26.65 -19.24
CA GLY A 18 27.04 -26.85 -20.42
C GLY A 18 28.26 -25.90 -20.44
N GLU A 19 29.09 -25.99 -21.50
CA GLU A 19 30.24 -25.09 -21.66
C GLU A 19 29.78 -23.64 -21.80
N PRO A 20 30.24 -22.72 -20.91
CA PRO A 20 29.84 -21.32 -20.96
C PRO A 20 30.27 -20.65 -22.27
N VAL A 21 29.34 -19.94 -22.93
CA VAL A 21 29.62 -19.20 -24.17
C VAL A 21 29.49 -17.70 -23.88
N GLU A 22 30.61 -16.99 -23.96
CA GLU A 22 30.62 -15.54 -23.89
C GLU A 22 30.11 -14.93 -25.20
N TYR A 23 29.37 -13.84 -25.10
CA TYR A 23 28.85 -13.11 -26.25
C TYR A 23 28.79 -11.62 -26.01
N SER A 24 28.86 -10.85 -27.07
CA SER A 24 28.61 -9.41 -27.09
C SER A 24 27.32 -9.14 -27.87
N VAL A 25 26.55 -8.11 -27.44
CA VAL A 25 25.31 -7.72 -28.13
C VAL A 25 25.40 -6.27 -28.55
N ASP A 26 25.14 -6.04 -29.83
CA ASP A 26 24.88 -4.72 -30.39
C ASP A 26 23.43 -4.64 -30.84
N LEU A 27 22.71 -3.56 -30.46
CA LEU A 27 21.32 -3.34 -30.85
C LEU A 27 21.21 -2.00 -31.56
N ASP A 28 20.93 -2.08 -32.83
CA ASP A 28 20.70 -0.94 -33.72
C ASP A 28 19.24 -0.81 -34.12
N VAL A 29 18.73 0.43 -34.09
CA VAL A 29 17.33 0.74 -34.41
C VAL A 29 17.31 1.84 -35.45
N SER A 30 16.66 1.59 -36.56
CA SER A 30 16.43 2.58 -37.60
C SER A 30 15.61 3.76 -37.08
N GLU A 31 15.55 4.83 -37.84
CA GLU A 31 14.79 6.02 -37.45
C GLU A 31 13.31 5.67 -37.22
N ALA A 32 12.79 6.06 -36.05
CA ALA A 32 11.41 5.90 -35.67
C ALA A 32 10.78 7.28 -35.45
N THR A 33 9.67 7.54 -36.14
CA THR A 33 8.88 8.76 -35.98
C THR A 33 7.55 8.47 -35.28
N GLY A 34 7.07 9.37 -34.44
CA GLY A 34 5.75 9.33 -33.84
C GLY A 34 4.65 9.86 -34.78
N LEU A 35 3.39 9.78 -34.32
CA LEU A 35 2.24 10.34 -35.06
C LEU A 35 2.34 11.86 -35.23
N ASP A 36 3.03 12.54 -34.33
CA ASP A 36 3.30 14.00 -34.39
C ASP A 36 4.51 14.35 -35.26
N GLY A 37 5.15 13.38 -35.92
CA GLY A 37 6.33 13.54 -36.74
C GLY A 37 7.64 13.72 -35.97
N LYS A 38 7.64 13.65 -34.65
CA LYS A 38 8.86 13.72 -33.84
C LYS A 38 9.58 12.40 -33.81
N SER A 39 10.91 12.46 -33.61
CA SER A 39 11.73 11.25 -33.46
C SER A 39 11.45 10.58 -32.11
N GLU A 40 11.08 9.28 -32.17
CA GLU A 40 10.91 8.38 -31.03
C GLU A 40 12.01 7.31 -30.99
N THR A 41 13.02 7.38 -31.82
CA THR A 41 14.08 6.34 -31.97
C THR A 41 14.70 5.96 -30.64
N LYS A 42 14.98 6.95 -29.77
CA LYS A 42 15.60 6.71 -28.46
C LYS A 42 14.67 5.93 -27.51
N ASP A 43 13.39 6.25 -27.52
CA ASP A 43 12.41 5.60 -26.64
C ASP A 43 12.09 4.17 -27.12
N VAL A 44 11.99 3.98 -28.45
CA VAL A 44 11.85 2.66 -29.07
C VAL A 44 13.07 1.80 -28.75
N LYS A 45 14.30 2.33 -28.92
CA LYS A 45 15.54 1.61 -28.60
C LYS A 45 15.57 1.18 -27.14
N LYS A 46 15.28 2.10 -26.22
CA LYS A 46 15.23 1.82 -24.77
C LYS A 46 14.21 0.72 -24.42
N ALA A 47 13.04 0.72 -25.04
CA ALA A 47 12.02 -0.31 -24.84
C ALA A 47 12.46 -1.68 -25.35
N LEU A 48 13.11 -1.73 -26.53
CA LEU A 48 13.66 -2.96 -27.11
C LEU A 48 14.82 -3.51 -26.26
N GLU A 49 15.75 -2.66 -25.79
CA GLU A 49 16.81 -3.04 -24.85
C GLU A 49 16.24 -3.66 -23.56
N ALA A 50 15.18 -3.06 -23.01
CA ALA A 50 14.50 -3.57 -21.82
C ALA A 50 13.76 -4.91 -22.04
N ALA A 51 13.32 -5.21 -23.26
CA ALA A 51 12.61 -6.43 -23.61
C ALA A 51 13.55 -7.58 -24.00
N SER A 52 14.72 -7.27 -24.56
CA SER A 52 15.69 -8.26 -25.04
C SER A 52 16.33 -9.03 -23.88
N GLY A 53 16.20 -10.35 -23.90
CA GLY A 53 16.90 -11.23 -22.96
C GLY A 53 18.42 -11.29 -23.24
N LEU A 54 18.84 -11.17 -24.50
CA LEU A 54 20.25 -11.07 -24.88
C LEU A 54 20.88 -9.81 -24.30
N TRP A 55 20.23 -8.65 -24.45
CA TRP A 55 20.72 -7.38 -23.91
C TRP A 55 20.78 -7.35 -22.39
N LYS A 56 19.72 -7.85 -21.75
CA LYS A 56 19.60 -7.88 -20.29
C LYS A 56 20.69 -8.75 -19.63
N ASP A 57 21.05 -9.85 -20.26
CA ASP A 57 22.02 -10.82 -19.75
C ASP A 57 23.39 -10.71 -20.44
N LYS A 58 23.70 -9.61 -21.13
CA LYS A 58 24.94 -9.45 -21.94
C LYS A 58 26.24 -9.60 -21.17
N ASP A 59 26.18 -9.41 -19.85
CA ASP A 59 27.34 -9.56 -18.94
C ASP A 59 27.44 -10.96 -18.32
N LYS A 60 26.59 -11.91 -18.76
CA LYS A 60 26.57 -13.31 -18.29
C LYS A 60 26.79 -14.25 -19.46
N PRO A 61 27.61 -15.29 -19.32
CA PRO A 61 27.76 -16.29 -20.35
C PRO A 61 26.45 -17.06 -20.57
N ALA A 62 26.23 -17.49 -21.79
CA ALA A 62 25.10 -18.35 -22.14
C ALA A 62 25.42 -19.83 -21.86
N SER A 63 24.38 -20.65 -21.66
CA SER A 63 24.49 -22.10 -21.42
C SER A 63 24.72 -22.84 -22.75
N GLY A 64 25.93 -22.79 -23.24
CA GLY A 64 26.31 -23.38 -24.54
C GLY A 64 25.81 -22.58 -25.74
N VAL A 65 26.24 -22.98 -26.93
CA VAL A 65 25.80 -22.38 -28.22
C VAL A 65 24.28 -22.56 -28.41
N SER A 66 23.76 -23.75 -28.10
CA SER A 66 22.33 -24.04 -28.21
C SER A 66 21.48 -23.14 -27.30
N GLY A 67 21.95 -22.88 -26.08
CA GLY A 67 21.29 -21.97 -25.14
C GLY A 67 21.31 -20.50 -25.60
N LEU A 68 22.43 -20.05 -26.18
CA LEU A 68 22.55 -18.72 -26.78
C LEU A 68 21.58 -18.57 -27.98
N LEU A 69 21.54 -19.54 -28.89
CA LEU A 69 20.64 -19.51 -30.04
C LEU A 69 19.17 -19.60 -29.65
N ALA A 70 18.83 -20.38 -28.60
CA ALA A 70 17.47 -20.44 -28.06
C ALA A 70 17.04 -19.08 -27.45
N LYS A 71 17.93 -18.42 -26.71
CA LYS A 71 17.71 -17.06 -26.17
C LYS A 71 17.49 -16.06 -27.30
N ALA A 72 18.33 -16.10 -28.34
CA ALA A 72 18.24 -15.23 -29.50
C ALA A 72 16.93 -15.44 -30.29
N ARG A 73 16.49 -16.70 -30.47
CA ARG A 73 15.20 -17.01 -31.09
C ARG A 73 14.01 -16.52 -30.28
N SER A 74 14.10 -16.59 -28.92
CA SER A 74 13.07 -16.05 -28.05
C SER A 74 12.97 -14.53 -28.17
N ASP A 75 14.08 -13.85 -28.46
CA ASP A 75 14.11 -12.39 -28.57
C ASP A 75 13.37 -11.87 -29.80
N TYR A 76 13.29 -12.61 -30.90
CA TYR A 76 12.43 -12.21 -32.03
C TYR A 76 11.00 -11.93 -31.60
N ARG A 77 10.41 -12.84 -30.78
CA ARG A 77 9.04 -12.69 -30.29
C ARG A 77 8.93 -11.52 -29.31
N ARG A 78 9.87 -11.41 -28.36
CA ARG A 78 9.86 -10.34 -27.36
C ARG A 78 9.97 -8.95 -27.98
N LEU A 79 10.88 -8.80 -28.95
CA LEU A 79 11.07 -7.54 -29.66
C LEU A 79 9.85 -7.21 -30.54
N LEU A 80 9.27 -8.20 -31.21
CA LEU A 80 8.05 -8.02 -32.01
C LEU A 80 6.86 -7.61 -31.12
N ASP A 81 6.66 -8.29 -29.99
CA ASP A 81 5.61 -7.96 -29.02
C ASP A 81 5.81 -6.53 -28.49
N THR A 82 7.06 -6.08 -28.33
CA THR A 82 7.40 -4.71 -27.93
C THR A 82 7.02 -3.70 -28.99
N LEU A 83 7.31 -3.98 -30.27
CA LEU A 83 6.89 -3.13 -31.39
C LEU A 83 5.36 -3.03 -31.49
N TYR A 84 4.64 -4.15 -31.33
CA TYR A 84 3.17 -4.15 -31.31
C TYR A 84 2.62 -3.39 -30.09
N GLY A 85 3.31 -3.50 -28.95
CA GLY A 85 3.01 -2.70 -27.75
C GLY A 85 3.14 -1.19 -27.96
N GLN A 86 3.97 -0.79 -28.93
CA GLN A 86 4.15 0.61 -29.35
C GLN A 86 3.32 0.99 -30.57
N GLY A 87 2.45 0.10 -31.04
CA GLY A 87 1.60 0.36 -32.20
C GLY A 87 2.36 0.27 -33.54
N ARG A 88 3.44 -0.50 -33.62
CA ARG A 88 4.29 -0.63 -34.83
C ARG A 88 4.18 -2.04 -35.40
N TYR A 89 3.25 -2.22 -36.32
CA TYR A 89 2.93 -3.55 -36.90
C TYR A 89 3.67 -3.85 -38.20
N GLY A 90 4.38 -2.88 -38.76
CA GLY A 90 5.15 -2.98 -39.99
C GLY A 90 6.64 -3.17 -39.77
N GLY A 91 7.09 -3.31 -38.53
CA GLY A 91 8.51 -3.43 -38.24
C GLY A 91 9.14 -4.75 -38.66
N SER A 92 10.45 -4.73 -38.89
CA SER A 92 11.25 -5.93 -39.17
C SER A 92 12.40 -6.07 -38.16
N ILE A 93 12.74 -7.33 -37.86
CA ILE A 93 13.75 -7.68 -36.87
C ILE A 93 14.69 -8.70 -37.49
N SER A 94 16.01 -8.45 -37.43
CA SER A 94 17.05 -9.37 -37.79
C SER A 94 18.00 -9.59 -36.62
N ILE A 95 18.23 -10.81 -36.22
CA ILE A 95 19.19 -11.19 -35.17
C ILE A 95 20.23 -12.11 -35.79
N LYS A 96 21.50 -11.65 -35.80
CA LYS A 96 22.60 -12.41 -36.40
C LYS A 96 23.61 -12.81 -35.33
N ALA A 97 24.12 -14.03 -35.43
CA ALA A 97 25.27 -14.53 -34.68
C ALA A 97 26.44 -14.69 -35.65
N ASP A 98 27.54 -13.96 -35.39
CA ASP A 98 28.71 -13.91 -36.29
C ASP A 98 28.33 -13.61 -37.76
N GLY A 99 27.39 -12.68 -37.97
CA GLY A 99 26.91 -12.24 -39.28
C GLY A 99 25.88 -13.17 -39.93
N ARG A 100 25.57 -14.36 -39.36
CA ARG A 100 24.59 -15.32 -39.89
C ARG A 100 23.24 -15.19 -39.15
N GLU A 101 22.15 -15.22 -39.91
CA GLU A 101 20.79 -15.09 -39.33
C GLU A 101 20.48 -16.25 -38.38
N VAL A 102 20.12 -15.93 -37.11
CA VAL A 102 19.88 -16.94 -36.05
C VAL A 102 18.71 -17.88 -36.37
N GLY A 103 17.70 -17.39 -37.11
CA GLY A 103 16.55 -18.17 -37.50
C GLY A 103 16.90 -19.43 -38.34
N GLY A 104 17.98 -19.35 -39.10
CA GLY A 104 18.46 -20.44 -39.98
C GLY A 104 19.59 -21.28 -39.41
N LEU A 105 20.15 -20.96 -38.23
CA LEU A 105 21.28 -21.70 -37.65
C LEU A 105 20.79 -22.99 -36.96
N PRO A 106 21.52 -24.13 -37.12
CA PRO A 106 21.23 -25.33 -36.31
C PRO A 106 21.70 -25.10 -34.83
N PRO A 107 21.16 -25.85 -33.85
CA PRO A 107 21.49 -25.68 -32.42
C PRO A 107 22.96 -25.94 -32.09
N ASP A 108 23.66 -26.69 -32.90
CA ASP A 108 25.07 -27.08 -32.78
C ASP A 108 25.99 -26.28 -33.73
N ALA A 109 25.53 -25.12 -34.20
CA ALA A 109 26.29 -24.28 -35.12
C ALA A 109 27.65 -23.91 -34.52
N GLU A 110 28.70 -24.00 -35.32
CA GLU A 110 30.01 -23.48 -34.94
C GLU A 110 30.00 -21.95 -34.99
N LEU A 111 30.29 -21.31 -33.83
CA LEU A 111 30.36 -19.87 -33.63
C LEU A 111 31.70 -19.49 -33.01
N SER A 112 32.14 -18.28 -33.30
CA SER A 112 33.36 -17.72 -32.68
C SER A 112 33.18 -17.49 -31.16
N GLN A 113 34.28 -17.36 -30.43
CA GLN A 113 34.25 -16.97 -29.01
C GLN A 113 35.11 -15.75 -28.76
N PRO A 114 34.54 -14.66 -28.20
CA PRO A 114 33.12 -14.45 -27.89
C PRO A 114 32.23 -14.32 -29.14
N VAL A 115 31.00 -14.81 -29.07
CA VAL A 115 30.02 -14.71 -30.15
C VAL A 115 29.56 -13.26 -30.32
N LYS A 116 29.57 -12.75 -31.53
CA LYS A 116 29.06 -11.41 -31.84
C LYS A 116 27.58 -11.48 -32.24
N ILE A 117 26.69 -11.01 -31.37
CA ILE A 117 25.27 -10.89 -31.68
C ILE A 117 24.99 -9.46 -32.14
N SER A 118 24.40 -9.34 -33.33
CA SER A 118 23.85 -8.08 -33.83
C SER A 118 22.33 -8.17 -33.98
N ILE A 119 21.62 -7.26 -33.32
CA ILE A 119 20.17 -7.11 -33.40
C ILE A 119 19.90 -5.82 -34.18
N SER A 120 19.31 -5.96 -35.36
CA SER A 120 18.89 -4.82 -36.19
C SER A 120 17.38 -4.76 -36.25
N VAL A 121 16.80 -3.62 -35.88
CA VAL A 121 15.35 -3.42 -35.86
C VAL A 121 15.00 -2.22 -36.73
N ASP A 122 14.14 -2.44 -37.70
CA ASP A 122 13.40 -1.37 -38.37
C ASP A 122 12.00 -1.30 -37.73
N PRO A 123 11.68 -0.26 -36.94
CA PRO A 123 10.39 -0.18 -36.25
C PRO A 123 9.21 0.03 -37.20
N GLY A 124 9.43 0.51 -38.40
CA GLY A 124 8.37 0.91 -39.31
C GLY A 124 7.55 2.11 -38.81
N PRO A 125 6.49 2.50 -39.53
CA PRO A 125 5.61 3.62 -39.13
C PRO A 125 4.70 3.23 -37.96
N PRO A 126 4.20 4.22 -37.18
CA PRO A 126 3.14 3.99 -36.21
C PRO A 126 1.81 3.73 -36.90
N PHE A 127 1.03 2.79 -36.36
CA PHE A 127 -0.32 2.45 -36.84
C PHE A 127 -1.37 3.06 -35.93
N VAL A 128 -2.46 3.51 -36.52
CA VAL A 128 -3.65 3.97 -35.78
C VAL A 128 -4.79 2.97 -35.90
N PHE A 129 -5.70 2.98 -34.96
CA PHE A 129 -6.93 2.19 -35.11
C PHE A 129 -7.76 2.68 -36.28
N GLY A 130 -8.16 1.77 -37.16
CA GLY A 130 -9.18 1.96 -38.17
C GLY A 130 -10.57 1.71 -37.57
N LYS A 131 -11.06 0.48 -37.67
CA LYS A 131 -12.30 0.05 -37.00
C LYS A 131 -12.00 -0.55 -35.62
N THR A 132 -12.85 -0.23 -34.65
CA THR A 132 -12.77 -0.73 -33.27
C THR A 132 -14.16 -1.20 -32.82
N ASP A 133 -14.55 -2.42 -33.27
CA ASP A 133 -15.88 -2.95 -33.05
C ASP A 133 -15.88 -3.93 -31.87
N ILE A 134 -16.83 -3.78 -30.95
CA ILE A 134 -17.13 -4.78 -29.93
C ILE A 134 -18.55 -5.30 -30.19
N LEU A 135 -18.62 -6.51 -30.70
CA LEU A 135 -19.88 -7.18 -30.97
C LEU A 135 -20.42 -7.82 -29.67
N ASN A 136 -21.74 -7.69 -29.46
CA ASN A 136 -22.39 -8.17 -28.26
C ASN A 136 -21.79 -7.57 -26.97
N GLN A 137 -21.61 -6.26 -26.97
CA GLN A 137 -21.15 -5.51 -25.78
C GLN A 137 -22.21 -5.54 -24.68
N ALA A 138 -21.78 -5.59 -23.42
CA ALA A 138 -22.69 -5.53 -22.27
C ALA A 138 -23.49 -4.22 -22.29
N PRO A 139 -24.79 -4.24 -21.98
CA PRO A 139 -25.59 -3.02 -21.85
C PRO A 139 -25.08 -2.15 -20.67
N PRO A 140 -25.38 -0.86 -20.65
CA PRO A 140 -25.05 -0.02 -19.51
C PRO A 140 -25.61 -0.62 -18.20
N PRO A 141 -24.84 -0.72 -17.12
CA PRO A 141 -25.30 -1.29 -15.86
C PRO A 141 -26.38 -0.41 -15.22
N VAL A 142 -27.33 -1.04 -14.53
CA VAL A 142 -28.39 -0.36 -13.77
C VAL A 142 -27.80 0.26 -12.49
N GLU A 143 -26.92 -0.48 -11.80
CA GLU A 143 -26.28 -0.02 -10.58
C GLU A 143 -24.96 0.70 -10.89
N ARG A 144 -24.73 1.82 -10.17
CA ARG A 144 -23.52 2.64 -10.40
C ARG A 144 -22.23 1.90 -10.01
N LYS A 145 -22.28 1.00 -9.02
CA LYS A 145 -21.13 0.20 -8.55
C LYS A 145 -20.59 -0.73 -9.65
N ASP A 146 -21.47 -1.24 -10.55
CA ASP A 146 -21.12 -2.18 -11.60
C ASP A 146 -20.56 -1.49 -12.84
N LYS A 147 -20.30 -0.19 -12.76
CA LYS A 147 -19.81 0.61 -13.89
C LYS A 147 -18.35 0.32 -14.19
N VAL A 148 -18.11 -0.34 -15.30
CA VAL A 148 -16.78 -0.57 -15.88
C VAL A 148 -16.44 0.58 -16.85
N PRO A 149 -15.17 1.07 -16.89
CA PRO A 149 -14.75 2.03 -17.90
C PRO A 149 -14.99 1.51 -19.31
N LEU A 150 -15.47 2.38 -20.20
CA LEU A 150 -15.68 1.98 -21.60
C LEU A 150 -14.31 1.77 -22.28
N PRO A 151 -14.15 0.75 -23.13
CA PRO A 151 -12.93 0.55 -23.91
C PRO A 151 -12.51 1.77 -24.74
N GLN A 152 -13.48 2.52 -25.23
CA GLN A 152 -13.28 3.77 -26.01
C GLN A 152 -12.60 4.85 -25.14
N ASP A 153 -12.99 5.00 -23.88
CA ASP A 153 -12.40 5.96 -22.93
C ASP A 153 -10.96 5.57 -22.55
N GLN A 154 -10.57 4.33 -22.86
CA GLN A 154 -9.23 3.78 -22.61
C GLN A 154 -8.37 3.69 -23.87
N GLY A 155 -8.75 4.41 -24.91
CA GLY A 155 -7.98 4.54 -26.14
C GLY A 155 -8.32 3.52 -27.24
N PHE A 156 -9.30 2.62 -27.03
CA PHE A 156 -9.78 1.71 -28.05
C PHE A 156 -10.81 2.41 -28.96
N VAL A 157 -10.32 3.36 -29.75
CA VAL A 157 -11.13 4.21 -30.63
C VAL A 157 -10.37 4.55 -31.91
N SER A 158 -11.10 4.67 -33.04
CA SER A 158 -10.52 5.02 -34.35
C SER A 158 -9.67 6.29 -34.31
N GLY A 159 -8.53 6.27 -34.97
CA GLY A 159 -7.56 7.36 -35.04
C GLY A 159 -6.54 7.42 -33.91
N GLN A 160 -6.73 6.69 -32.81
CA GLN A 160 -5.75 6.59 -31.75
C GLN A 160 -4.64 5.58 -32.09
N LEU A 161 -3.46 5.72 -31.47
CA LEU A 161 -2.33 4.83 -31.65
C LEU A 161 -2.73 3.37 -31.32
N ALA A 162 -2.60 2.46 -32.28
CA ALA A 162 -3.06 1.07 -32.17
C ALA A 162 -2.08 0.20 -31.36
N ARG A 163 -2.01 0.39 -30.05
CA ARG A 163 -1.18 -0.44 -29.18
C ARG A 163 -1.84 -1.79 -28.92
N SER A 164 -1.09 -2.91 -29.01
CA SER A 164 -1.62 -4.24 -28.69
C SER A 164 -2.17 -4.32 -27.26
N GLY A 165 -1.53 -3.65 -26.29
CA GLY A 165 -2.02 -3.55 -24.92
C GLY A 165 -3.39 -2.89 -24.78
N THR A 166 -3.74 -1.94 -25.67
CA THR A 166 -5.07 -1.32 -25.69
C THR A 166 -6.15 -2.32 -26.14
N ILE A 167 -5.83 -3.20 -27.09
CA ILE A 167 -6.75 -4.27 -27.55
C ILE A 167 -7.00 -5.26 -26.40
N LEU A 168 -5.92 -5.73 -25.72
CA LEU A 168 -6.04 -6.64 -24.57
C LEU A 168 -6.81 -6.02 -23.42
N LYS A 169 -6.63 -4.71 -23.19
CA LYS A 169 -7.39 -3.98 -22.19
C LYS A 169 -8.88 -3.87 -22.58
N ALA A 170 -9.19 -3.68 -23.86
CA ALA A 170 -10.56 -3.68 -24.36
C ALA A 170 -11.24 -5.04 -24.17
N ASP A 171 -10.54 -6.15 -24.42
CA ASP A 171 -11.02 -7.51 -24.14
C ASP A 171 -11.37 -7.69 -22.65
N ALA A 172 -10.45 -7.28 -21.78
CA ALA A 172 -10.63 -7.38 -20.32
C ALA A 172 -11.82 -6.54 -19.84
N LEU A 173 -11.94 -5.29 -20.31
CA LEU A 173 -13.04 -4.40 -19.93
C LEU A 173 -14.40 -4.89 -20.45
N ALA A 174 -14.46 -5.40 -21.69
CA ALA A 174 -15.68 -5.94 -22.27
C ALA A 174 -16.13 -7.22 -21.52
N THR A 175 -15.19 -8.07 -21.13
CA THR A 175 -15.46 -9.27 -20.32
C THR A 175 -15.95 -8.87 -18.93
N GLU A 176 -15.27 -7.95 -18.27
CA GLU A 176 -15.63 -7.47 -16.94
C GLU A 176 -17.02 -6.81 -16.91
N ALA A 177 -17.36 -6.04 -17.95
CA ALA A 177 -18.69 -5.42 -18.06
C ALA A 177 -19.85 -6.43 -18.09
N TRP A 178 -19.65 -7.63 -18.65
CA TRP A 178 -20.60 -8.72 -18.56
C TRP A 178 -20.57 -9.43 -17.20
N ARG A 179 -19.37 -9.65 -16.63
CA ARG A 179 -19.23 -10.31 -15.33
C ARG A 179 -19.90 -9.52 -14.21
N GLN A 180 -19.77 -8.19 -14.24
CA GLN A 180 -20.42 -7.27 -13.30
C GLN A 180 -21.96 -7.28 -13.38
N GLN A 181 -22.53 -7.88 -14.41
CA GLN A 181 -23.98 -8.02 -14.60
C GLN A 181 -24.47 -9.47 -14.42
N GLY A 182 -23.71 -10.27 -13.68
CA GLY A 182 -24.11 -11.61 -13.30
C GLY A 182 -23.75 -12.71 -14.32
N TYR A 183 -22.82 -12.48 -15.24
CA TYR A 183 -22.40 -13.45 -16.26
C TYR A 183 -20.97 -13.95 -16.01
N PRO A 184 -20.72 -14.86 -15.05
CA PRO A 184 -19.36 -15.27 -14.65
C PRO A 184 -18.56 -15.91 -15.78
N LYS A 185 -19.23 -16.57 -16.73
CA LYS A 185 -18.59 -17.28 -17.85
C LYS A 185 -18.42 -16.42 -19.11
N ALA A 186 -18.61 -15.11 -19.00
CA ALA A 186 -18.37 -14.19 -20.10
C ALA A 186 -16.91 -14.28 -20.58
N LYS A 187 -16.73 -14.36 -21.88
CA LYS A 187 -15.42 -14.47 -22.53
C LYS A 187 -15.43 -13.83 -23.90
N VAL A 188 -14.25 -13.57 -24.43
CA VAL A 188 -14.07 -13.24 -25.84
C VAL A 188 -14.25 -14.52 -26.65
N ALA A 189 -15.27 -14.58 -27.50
CA ALA A 189 -15.52 -15.72 -28.40
C ALA A 189 -14.57 -15.70 -29.58
N THR A 190 -14.40 -14.54 -30.22
CA THR A 190 -13.45 -14.34 -31.30
C THR A 190 -12.83 -12.94 -31.22
N GLN A 191 -11.54 -12.87 -31.52
CA GLN A 191 -10.80 -11.64 -31.69
C GLN A 191 -10.18 -11.63 -33.07
N ARG A 192 -10.47 -10.60 -33.87
CA ARG A 192 -9.88 -10.43 -35.19
C ARG A 192 -9.14 -9.09 -35.23
N VAL A 193 -7.83 -9.15 -35.41
CA VAL A 193 -6.97 -7.98 -35.56
C VAL A 193 -6.31 -8.04 -36.94
N VAL A 194 -6.49 -7.00 -37.74
CA VAL A 194 -5.95 -6.93 -39.11
C VAL A 194 -5.17 -5.61 -39.25
N ALA A 195 -3.86 -5.73 -39.46
CA ALA A 195 -3.01 -4.58 -39.75
C ALA A 195 -2.91 -4.38 -41.28
N ALA A 196 -3.37 -3.23 -41.73
CA ALA A 196 -3.31 -2.80 -43.14
C ALA A 196 -2.06 -1.94 -43.36
N HIS A 197 -0.96 -2.55 -43.83
CA HIS A 197 0.33 -1.88 -43.97
C HIS A 197 0.32 -0.67 -44.91
N ARG A 198 -0.51 -0.72 -45.96
CA ARG A 198 -0.61 0.37 -46.96
C ARG A 198 -1.16 1.66 -46.37
N THR A 199 -2.05 1.56 -45.40
CA THR A 199 -2.73 2.68 -44.74
C THR A 199 -2.21 2.94 -43.32
N SER A 200 -1.32 2.09 -42.81
CA SER A 200 -0.85 2.08 -41.43
C SER A 200 -2.02 2.11 -40.42
N THR A 201 -3.04 1.28 -40.68
CA THR A 201 -4.21 1.15 -39.82
C THR A 201 -4.37 -0.27 -39.29
N VAL A 202 -4.97 -0.38 -38.09
CA VAL A 202 -5.33 -1.67 -37.47
C VAL A 202 -6.84 -1.70 -37.26
N ASP A 203 -7.51 -2.64 -37.91
CA ASP A 203 -8.91 -2.97 -37.65
C ASP A 203 -8.97 -4.05 -36.59
N ALA A 204 -9.68 -3.80 -35.49
CA ALA A 204 -9.86 -4.76 -34.40
C ALA A 204 -11.35 -4.99 -34.13
N THR A 205 -11.78 -6.24 -34.17
CA THR A 205 -13.13 -6.66 -33.85
C THR A 205 -13.09 -7.71 -32.75
N ILE A 206 -13.79 -7.44 -31.65
CA ILE A 206 -13.91 -8.30 -30.46
C ILE A 206 -15.37 -8.78 -30.41
N ALA A 207 -15.61 -10.08 -30.43
CA ALA A 207 -16.96 -10.64 -30.26
C ALA A 207 -17.08 -11.29 -28.88
N MET A 208 -18.06 -10.85 -28.11
CA MET A 208 -18.30 -11.33 -26.75
C MET A 208 -19.33 -12.48 -26.73
N GLU A 209 -19.05 -13.49 -25.90
CA GLU A 209 -19.98 -14.55 -25.52
C GLU A 209 -20.24 -14.45 -24.02
N PRO A 210 -21.40 -13.89 -23.60
CA PRO A 210 -21.71 -13.69 -22.17
C PRO A 210 -21.93 -14.98 -21.41
N GLY A 211 -22.40 -16.03 -22.06
CA GLY A 211 -22.83 -17.26 -21.39
C GLY A 211 -24.18 -17.10 -20.69
N ARG A 212 -24.41 -17.88 -19.60
CA ARG A 212 -25.62 -17.82 -18.77
C ARG A 212 -25.41 -16.91 -17.57
N LYS A 213 -26.47 -16.21 -17.17
CA LYS A 213 -26.53 -15.52 -15.89
C LYS A 213 -26.49 -16.54 -14.76
N ALA A 214 -25.80 -16.23 -13.67
CA ALA A 214 -25.62 -17.14 -12.55
C ALA A 214 -25.87 -16.48 -11.20
N TYR A 215 -26.17 -17.33 -10.22
CA TYR A 215 -26.35 -17.00 -8.82
C TYR A 215 -25.36 -17.82 -7.99
N TYR A 216 -24.94 -17.31 -6.82
CA TYR A 216 -24.03 -18.06 -5.96
C TYR A 216 -24.66 -19.36 -5.46
N GLY A 217 -24.01 -20.46 -5.77
CA GLY A 217 -24.30 -21.79 -5.21
C GLY A 217 -23.54 -22.02 -3.88
N PRO A 218 -23.50 -23.26 -3.40
CA PRO A 218 -22.79 -23.62 -2.19
C PRO A 218 -21.27 -23.43 -2.36
N VAL A 219 -20.61 -23.02 -1.26
CA VAL A 219 -19.15 -22.86 -1.20
C VAL A 219 -18.52 -24.08 -0.57
N THR A 220 -17.64 -24.77 -1.29
CA THR A 220 -16.85 -25.91 -0.79
C THR A 220 -15.44 -25.43 -0.49
N VAL A 221 -14.96 -25.62 0.75
CA VAL A 221 -13.61 -25.21 1.19
C VAL A 221 -12.65 -26.39 1.07
N LYS A 222 -11.45 -26.12 0.52
CA LYS A 222 -10.34 -27.09 0.36
C LYS A 222 -9.04 -26.48 0.89
N GLY A 223 -8.16 -27.33 1.43
CA GLY A 223 -6.82 -26.93 1.89
C GLY A 223 -6.75 -26.39 3.31
N THR A 224 -7.78 -26.63 4.12
CA THR A 224 -7.75 -26.44 5.57
C THR A 224 -7.19 -27.66 6.28
N ASP A 225 -6.24 -27.43 7.21
CA ASP A 225 -5.72 -28.46 8.11
C ASP A 225 -6.20 -28.25 9.54
N ARG A 226 -6.19 -26.99 10.01
CA ARG A 226 -6.48 -26.57 11.39
C ARG A 226 -7.63 -25.61 11.50
N MET A 227 -8.02 -24.99 10.39
CA MET A 227 -9.18 -24.12 10.31
C MET A 227 -10.46 -24.95 10.10
N ASP A 228 -11.53 -24.55 10.77
CA ASP A 228 -12.86 -25.10 10.51
C ASP A 228 -13.34 -24.67 9.11
N PRO A 229 -13.59 -25.63 8.18
CA PRO A 229 -14.05 -25.29 6.83
C PRO A 229 -15.38 -24.53 6.81
N ALA A 230 -16.30 -24.82 7.74
CA ALA A 230 -17.59 -24.15 7.83
C ALA A 230 -17.40 -22.67 8.23
N PHE A 231 -16.52 -22.41 9.19
CA PHE A 231 -16.16 -21.04 9.55
C PHE A 231 -15.48 -20.29 8.39
N VAL A 232 -14.59 -20.94 7.64
CA VAL A 232 -13.93 -20.33 6.48
C VAL A 232 -14.94 -19.96 5.40
N ALA A 233 -15.89 -20.85 5.10
CA ALA A 233 -16.99 -20.57 4.16
C ALA A 233 -17.88 -19.40 4.63
N TRP A 234 -18.20 -19.37 5.92
CA TRP A 234 -18.98 -18.28 6.51
C TRP A 234 -18.22 -16.95 6.49
N MET A 235 -16.91 -16.95 6.78
CA MET A 235 -16.06 -15.76 6.71
C MET A 235 -15.90 -15.22 5.29
N ALA A 236 -15.92 -16.08 4.27
CA ALA A 236 -15.95 -15.64 2.88
C ALA A 236 -17.19 -14.77 2.62
N GLY A 237 -18.34 -15.12 3.21
CA GLY A 237 -19.52 -14.29 3.21
C GLY A 237 -20.13 -14.09 1.82
N LEU A 238 -19.96 -15.07 0.91
CA LEU A 238 -20.64 -15.04 -0.39
C LEU A 238 -22.15 -15.23 -0.19
N PRO A 239 -22.99 -14.34 -0.73
CA PRO A 239 -24.43 -14.35 -0.50
C PRO A 239 -25.12 -15.43 -1.35
N GLN A 240 -25.25 -16.63 -0.80
CA GLN A 240 -25.86 -17.77 -1.49
C GLN A 240 -27.25 -17.43 -2.07
N GLY A 241 -27.50 -17.79 -3.33
CA GLY A 241 -28.75 -17.53 -4.05
C GLY A 241 -28.89 -16.10 -4.58
N GLN A 242 -27.93 -15.20 -4.30
CA GLN A 242 -27.89 -13.87 -4.93
C GLN A 242 -27.14 -13.91 -6.27
N GLU A 243 -27.40 -12.91 -7.10
CA GLU A 243 -26.73 -12.76 -8.38
C GLU A 243 -25.20 -12.70 -8.22
N TYR A 244 -24.48 -13.36 -9.13
CA TYR A 244 -23.04 -13.32 -9.15
C TYR A 244 -22.54 -11.89 -9.37
N ASP A 245 -21.57 -11.47 -8.54
CA ASP A 245 -20.88 -10.18 -8.61
C ASP A 245 -19.38 -10.43 -8.30
N PRO A 246 -18.45 -10.12 -9.22
CA PRO A 246 -17.02 -10.32 -8.97
C PRO A 246 -16.50 -9.52 -7.78
N ASP A 247 -17.11 -8.40 -7.42
CA ASP A 247 -16.75 -7.59 -6.26
C ASP A 247 -16.99 -8.32 -4.93
N ASP A 248 -17.99 -9.22 -4.88
CA ASP A 248 -18.23 -10.07 -3.72
C ASP A 248 -17.07 -11.06 -3.51
N ILE A 249 -16.50 -11.60 -4.60
CA ILE A 249 -15.34 -12.49 -4.55
C ILE A 249 -14.11 -11.75 -4.06
N ASP A 250 -13.87 -10.54 -4.53
CA ASP A 250 -12.77 -9.69 -4.06
C ASP A 250 -12.93 -9.35 -2.59
N ARG A 251 -14.14 -9.02 -2.15
CA ARG A 251 -14.48 -8.74 -0.75
C ARG A 251 -14.26 -9.98 0.12
N ALA A 252 -14.69 -11.16 -0.36
CA ALA A 252 -14.46 -12.44 0.31
C ALA A 252 -12.97 -12.74 0.46
N ASN A 253 -12.17 -12.55 -0.59
CA ASN A 253 -10.70 -12.71 -0.52
C ASN A 253 -10.07 -11.73 0.47
N LYS A 254 -10.45 -10.45 0.47
CA LYS A 254 -9.98 -9.45 1.45
C LYS A 254 -10.29 -9.88 2.89
N ARG A 255 -11.52 -10.38 3.16
CA ARG A 255 -11.91 -10.90 4.48
C ARG A 255 -11.03 -12.07 4.92
N LEU A 256 -10.84 -13.07 4.05
CA LEU A 256 -10.03 -14.24 4.34
C LEU A 256 -8.56 -13.89 4.59
N MET A 257 -7.97 -13.00 3.76
CA MET A 257 -6.58 -12.57 3.94
C MET A 257 -6.37 -11.73 5.19
N ARG A 258 -7.40 -10.97 5.63
CA ARG A 258 -7.40 -10.21 6.89
C ARG A 258 -7.24 -11.09 8.13
N LEU A 259 -7.73 -12.34 8.09
CA LEU A 259 -7.57 -13.30 9.19
C LEU A 259 -6.09 -13.57 9.54
N GLY A 260 -5.17 -13.37 8.60
CA GLY A 260 -3.74 -13.56 8.80
C GLY A 260 -3.30 -15.04 8.94
N VAL A 261 -4.25 -15.99 8.88
CA VAL A 261 -4.00 -17.44 8.94
C VAL A 261 -3.70 -18.06 7.59
N PHE A 262 -4.09 -17.41 6.49
CA PHE A 262 -3.89 -17.91 5.14
C PHE A 262 -2.70 -17.23 4.45
N ARG A 263 -1.93 -18.01 3.68
CA ARG A 263 -0.91 -17.52 2.75
C ARG A 263 -1.53 -17.06 1.44
N SER A 264 -2.54 -17.82 0.98
CA SER A 264 -3.32 -17.53 -0.22
C SER A 264 -4.75 -18.01 -0.06
N SER A 265 -5.67 -17.35 -0.75
CA SER A 265 -7.05 -17.77 -0.96
C SER A 265 -7.41 -17.57 -2.42
N ARG A 266 -8.11 -18.53 -3.02
CA ARG A 266 -8.54 -18.47 -4.40
C ARG A 266 -9.91 -19.11 -4.54
N PHE A 267 -10.83 -18.40 -5.17
CA PHE A 267 -12.11 -18.95 -5.58
C PHE A 267 -11.99 -19.55 -7.00
N GLU A 268 -12.54 -20.73 -7.15
CA GLU A 268 -12.74 -21.39 -8.44
C GLU A 268 -14.24 -21.54 -8.68
N GLU A 269 -14.69 -20.99 -9.77
CA GLU A 269 -16.06 -21.09 -10.26
C GLU A 269 -16.26 -22.45 -10.90
N ALA A 270 -17.35 -23.16 -10.62
CA ALA A 270 -17.69 -24.40 -11.31
C ALA A 270 -17.74 -24.19 -12.83
N ASP A 271 -17.31 -25.18 -13.60
CA ASP A 271 -17.32 -25.09 -15.07
C ASP A 271 -18.74 -24.98 -15.63
N VAL A 272 -19.70 -25.56 -14.97
CA VAL A 272 -21.11 -25.62 -15.38
C VAL A 272 -21.98 -24.92 -14.35
N ILE A 273 -22.85 -24.04 -14.82
CA ILE A 273 -23.96 -23.45 -14.04
C ILE A 273 -25.10 -24.48 -14.08
N ASP A 274 -25.67 -24.82 -12.94
CA ASP A 274 -26.73 -25.82 -12.84
C ASP A 274 -28.04 -25.38 -13.55
N PRO A 275 -29.02 -26.26 -13.72
CA PRO A 275 -30.29 -25.91 -14.38
C PRO A 275 -31.02 -24.75 -13.70
N ASP A 276 -30.94 -24.64 -12.36
CA ASP A 276 -31.58 -23.60 -11.55
C ASP A 276 -30.82 -22.25 -11.58
N GLY A 277 -29.66 -22.21 -12.28
CA GLY A 277 -28.83 -21.01 -12.40
C GLY A 277 -27.82 -20.84 -11.28
N LEU A 278 -27.73 -21.80 -10.34
CA LEU A 278 -26.73 -21.74 -9.27
C LEU A 278 -25.35 -22.16 -9.78
N MET A 279 -24.33 -21.45 -9.35
CA MET A 279 -22.94 -21.75 -9.64
C MET A 279 -22.20 -22.13 -8.36
N PRO A 280 -21.91 -23.43 -8.14
CA PRO A 280 -21.08 -23.86 -7.02
C PRO A 280 -19.68 -23.22 -7.06
N MET A 281 -19.15 -22.88 -5.88
CA MET A 281 -17.84 -22.26 -5.74
C MET A 281 -16.90 -23.16 -4.94
N SER A 282 -15.67 -23.32 -5.40
CA SER A 282 -14.60 -23.97 -4.65
C SER A 282 -13.66 -22.90 -4.09
N LEU A 283 -13.55 -22.82 -2.77
CA LEU A 283 -12.58 -21.94 -2.11
C LEU A 283 -11.36 -22.76 -1.72
N ILE A 284 -10.23 -22.49 -2.38
CA ILE A 284 -8.95 -23.13 -2.10
C ILE A 284 -8.12 -22.19 -1.25
N VAL A 285 -7.72 -22.66 -0.07
CA VAL A 285 -6.89 -21.89 0.87
C VAL A 285 -5.60 -22.62 1.18
N GLN A 286 -4.58 -21.87 1.58
CA GLN A 286 -3.32 -22.40 2.08
C GLN A 286 -3.02 -21.75 3.42
N GLU A 287 -2.93 -22.56 4.48
CA GLU A 287 -2.64 -22.09 5.83
C GLU A 287 -1.19 -21.67 6.01
N ARG A 288 -0.97 -20.67 6.86
CA ARG A 288 0.36 -20.25 7.35
C ARG A 288 0.76 -21.09 8.56
N PRO A 289 2.06 -21.13 8.93
CA PRO A 289 2.50 -21.66 10.23
C PRO A 289 1.74 -20.96 11.38
N LEU A 290 1.37 -21.73 12.41
CA LEU A 290 0.60 -21.24 13.56
C LEU A 290 1.29 -20.11 14.30
N HIS A 291 2.59 -20.26 14.50
CA HIS A 291 3.39 -19.32 15.29
C HIS A 291 4.13 -18.33 14.38
N ARG A 292 4.17 -17.08 14.83
CA ARG A 292 5.02 -16.05 14.24
C ARG A 292 5.79 -15.36 15.37
N PHE A 293 7.09 -15.27 15.20
CA PHE A 293 7.96 -14.43 16.01
C PHE A 293 8.36 -13.20 15.21
N GLY A 294 8.47 -12.08 15.86
CA GLY A 294 9.02 -10.88 15.27
C GLY A 294 9.89 -10.16 16.26
N VAL A 295 11.00 -9.63 15.76
CA VAL A 295 11.90 -8.74 16.48
C VAL A 295 12.05 -7.47 15.68
N GLY A 296 12.15 -6.34 16.34
CA GLY A 296 12.35 -5.04 15.73
C GLY A 296 13.26 -4.19 16.59
N ALA A 297 13.98 -3.29 15.94
CA ALA A 297 14.72 -2.24 16.61
C ALA A 297 14.26 -0.90 16.00
N ASP A 298 14.05 0.08 16.84
CA ASP A 298 13.70 1.45 16.46
C ASP A 298 14.67 2.42 17.14
N TYR A 299 14.83 3.58 16.52
CA TYR A 299 15.56 4.69 17.11
C TYR A 299 14.73 5.96 16.99
N SER A 300 14.56 6.63 18.11
CA SER A 300 13.89 7.92 18.20
C SER A 300 14.83 8.90 18.89
N THR A 301 14.82 10.16 18.47
CA THR A 301 15.56 11.22 19.14
C THR A 301 14.98 11.56 20.53
N VAL A 302 13.81 11.03 20.84
CA VAL A 302 13.13 11.20 22.13
C VAL A 302 13.38 10.03 23.05
N ASP A 303 13.11 8.80 22.55
CA ASP A 303 13.16 7.58 23.35
C ASP A 303 14.50 6.83 23.22
N GLY A 304 15.46 7.37 22.47
CA GLY A 304 16.72 6.67 22.17
C GLY A 304 16.50 5.41 21.30
N ALA A 305 17.40 4.43 21.42
CA ALA A 305 17.23 3.14 20.77
C ALA A 305 16.22 2.28 21.53
N GLY A 306 15.38 1.57 20.80
CA GLY A 306 14.38 0.66 21.34
C GLY A 306 14.48 -0.72 20.68
N PHE A 307 14.10 -1.74 21.44
CA PHE A 307 13.98 -3.11 20.98
C PHE A 307 12.59 -3.63 21.31
N GLN A 308 11.96 -4.27 20.35
CA GLN A 308 10.65 -4.89 20.51
C GLN A 308 10.64 -6.33 20.01
N THR A 309 9.86 -7.15 20.68
CA THR A 309 9.64 -8.54 20.26
C THR A 309 8.17 -8.89 20.45
N TYR A 310 7.70 -9.81 19.62
CA TYR A 310 6.39 -10.39 19.81
C TYR A 310 6.34 -11.84 19.39
N TRP A 311 5.44 -12.57 20.04
CA TRP A 311 4.98 -13.89 19.63
C TRP A 311 3.49 -13.82 19.32
N LEU A 312 3.10 -14.46 18.22
CA LEU A 312 1.72 -14.53 17.76
C LEU A 312 1.35 -15.98 17.48
N HIS A 313 0.30 -16.46 18.13
CA HIS A 313 -0.42 -17.69 17.76
C HIS A 313 -1.62 -17.28 16.91
N ARG A 314 -1.74 -17.84 15.68
CA ARG A 314 -2.71 -17.38 14.67
C ARG A 314 -4.09 -18.05 14.73
N ASN A 315 -4.21 -19.19 15.39
CA ASN A 315 -5.45 -19.98 15.38
C ASN A 315 -5.50 -20.87 16.61
N LEU A 316 -6.12 -20.38 17.68
CA LEU A 316 -6.19 -21.11 18.96
C LEU A 316 -7.22 -22.25 18.94
N PHE A 317 -8.40 -21.99 18.35
CA PHE A 317 -9.56 -22.88 18.47
C PHE A 317 -10.18 -23.27 17.12
N GLY A 318 -9.57 -22.91 15.99
CA GLY A 318 -10.04 -23.27 14.65
C GLY A 318 -10.77 -22.15 13.89
N HIS A 319 -11.05 -21.02 14.54
CA HIS A 319 -11.75 -19.88 13.94
C HIS A 319 -10.88 -18.63 13.82
N ALA A 320 -9.55 -18.83 13.58
CA ALA A 320 -8.55 -17.78 13.47
C ALA A 320 -8.42 -16.91 14.75
N GLU A 321 -8.83 -17.42 15.91
CA GLU A 321 -8.56 -16.73 17.17
C GLU A 321 -7.06 -16.58 17.36
N SER A 322 -6.59 -15.36 17.50
CA SER A 322 -5.17 -15.08 17.67
C SER A 322 -4.86 -14.58 19.08
N LEU A 323 -3.69 -15.01 19.57
CA LEU A 323 -3.09 -14.52 20.80
C LEU A 323 -1.73 -13.93 20.50
N LYS A 324 -1.57 -12.64 20.78
CA LYS A 324 -0.31 -11.90 20.63
C LYS A 324 0.25 -11.55 21.99
N LEU A 325 1.50 -11.93 22.24
CA LEU A 325 2.31 -11.44 23.36
C LEU A 325 3.33 -10.48 22.79
N GLU A 326 3.50 -9.32 23.40
CA GLU A 326 4.47 -8.31 22.97
C GLU A 326 5.26 -7.76 24.15
N ALA A 327 6.53 -7.41 23.90
CA ALA A 327 7.38 -6.70 24.82
C ALA A 327 8.24 -5.68 24.09
N LYS A 328 8.44 -4.51 24.73
CA LYS A 328 9.31 -3.44 24.24
C LYS A 328 10.12 -2.89 25.39
N VAL A 329 11.38 -2.55 25.09
CA VAL A 329 12.27 -1.76 25.95
C VAL A 329 12.87 -0.65 25.10
N ALA A 330 12.84 0.59 25.58
CA ALA A 330 13.39 1.76 24.88
C ALA A 330 14.09 2.71 25.86
N GLY A 331 14.87 3.66 25.35
CA GLY A 331 15.63 4.61 26.16
C GLY A 331 17.15 4.41 26.06
N PHE A 332 17.61 3.39 25.35
CA PHE A 332 19.03 3.13 25.21
C PHE A 332 19.73 4.24 24.43
N GLY A 333 20.90 4.66 24.93
CA GLY A 333 21.69 5.75 24.34
C GLY A 333 21.48 7.08 25.05
N ASN A 334 20.33 7.30 25.67
CA ASN A 334 20.09 8.45 26.57
C ASN A 334 20.52 8.08 28.00
N THR A 335 20.23 6.82 28.39
CA THR A 335 20.58 6.26 29.70
C THR A 335 20.86 4.77 29.56
N ILE A 336 21.57 4.22 30.55
CA ILE A 336 21.71 2.77 30.77
C ILE A 336 21.09 2.37 32.12
N ASP A 337 20.58 3.31 32.91
CA ASP A 337 19.90 3.03 34.17
C ASP A 337 18.53 2.40 33.89
N PRO A 338 18.27 1.17 34.35
CA PRO A 338 16.96 0.54 34.18
C PRO A 338 15.78 1.37 34.71
N ALA A 339 16.01 2.24 35.68
CA ALA A 339 14.97 3.12 36.23
C ALA A 339 14.50 4.19 35.25
N ASP A 340 15.33 4.56 34.29
CA ASP A 340 15.05 5.60 33.29
C ASP A 340 14.66 5.03 31.93
N LEU A 341 14.57 3.69 31.79
CA LEU A 341 14.11 3.06 30.57
C LEU A 341 12.59 2.96 30.50
N THR A 342 12.07 3.04 29.30
CA THR A 342 10.66 2.77 28.96
C THR A 342 10.46 1.27 28.74
N TYR A 343 9.46 0.68 29.40
CA TYR A 343 9.10 -0.74 29.28
C TYR A 343 7.64 -0.87 28.88
N ARG A 344 7.35 -1.85 28.05
CA ARG A 344 5.97 -2.23 27.71
C ARG A 344 5.88 -3.75 27.57
N ALA A 345 4.84 -4.33 28.15
CA ALA A 345 4.47 -5.73 27.94
C ALA A 345 2.96 -5.83 27.76
N GLY A 346 2.51 -6.67 26.84
CA GLY A 346 1.08 -6.76 26.55
C GLY A 346 0.66 -8.14 26.05
N VAL A 347 -0.59 -8.47 26.30
CA VAL A 347 -1.29 -9.61 25.74
C VAL A 347 -2.54 -9.11 25.02
N THR A 348 -2.73 -9.56 23.78
CA THR A 348 -3.92 -9.23 22.97
C THR A 348 -4.52 -10.52 22.42
N PHE A 349 -5.77 -10.74 22.70
CA PHE A 349 -6.60 -11.78 22.10
C PHE A 349 -7.51 -11.14 21.05
N THR A 350 -7.60 -11.76 19.87
CA THR A 350 -8.52 -11.34 18.82
C THR A 350 -9.31 -12.54 18.33
N ARG A 351 -10.63 -12.41 18.26
CA ARG A 351 -11.54 -13.37 17.63
C ARG A 351 -12.21 -12.68 16.45
N PRO A 352 -11.84 -13.00 15.21
CA PRO A 352 -12.47 -12.44 14.02
C PRO A 352 -13.86 -13.04 13.81
N GLY A 353 -14.71 -12.29 13.10
CA GLY A 353 -16.00 -12.79 12.67
C GLY A 353 -16.96 -13.06 13.82
N VAL A 354 -17.15 -12.13 14.74
CA VAL A 354 -18.16 -12.22 15.80
C VAL A 354 -19.42 -11.51 15.32
N PHE A 355 -20.55 -12.21 15.28
CA PHE A 355 -21.85 -11.75 14.75
C PHE A 355 -21.90 -11.60 13.22
N THR A 356 -20.87 -11.04 12.59
CA THR A 356 -20.75 -10.87 11.14
C THR A 356 -19.30 -11.11 10.71
N PRO A 357 -19.02 -11.50 9.45
CA PRO A 357 -17.64 -11.66 8.95
C PRO A 357 -16.78 -10.40 9.09
N ASP A 358 -17.40 -9.24 9.20
CA ASP A 358 -16.72 -7.93 9.25
C ASP A 358 -16.61 -7.34 10.66
N THR A 359 -16.92 -8.13 11.72
CA THR A 359 -16.84 -7.70 13.11
C THR A 359 -15.85 -8.56 13.88
N ASP A 360 -14.81 -7.97 14.46
CA ASP A 360 -13.79 -8.66 15.23
C ASP A 360 -13.92 -8.26 16.72
N PHE A 361 -13.91 -9.25 17.60
CA PHE A 361 -13.77 -9.04 19.03
C PHE A 361 -12.32 -8.95 19.42
N VAL A 362 -11.97 -7.99 20.27
CA VAL A 362 -10.60 -7.77 20.77
C VAL A 362 -10.63 -7.60 22.28
N ALA A 363 -9.73 -8.28 22.98
CA ALA A 363 -9.46 -8.07 24.38
C ALA A 363 -7.96 -7.96 24.59
N SER A 364 -7.50 -6.94 25.33
CA SER A 364 -6.07 -6.77 25.63
C SER A 364 -5.83 -6.24 27.03
N VAL A 365 -4.67 -6.61 27.57
CA VAL A 365 -4.11 -6.04 28.80
C VAL A 365 -2.68 -5.65 28.48
N ILE A 366 -2.33 -4.38 28.77
CA ILE A 366 -1.02 -3.83 28.53
C ILE A 366 -0.52 -3.18 29.80
N GLY A 367 0.65 -3.59 30.28
CA GLY A 367 1.40 -2.93 31.33
C GLY A 367 2.54 -2.12 30.70
N ASP A 368 2.69 -0.88 31.08
CA ASP A 368 3.78 -0.04 30.60
C ASP A 368 4.34 0.89 31.68
N ARG A 369 5.63 1.17 31.55
CA ARG A 369 6.33 2.27 32.18
C ARG A 369 6.87 3.16 31.07
N GLU A 370 6.42 4.40 30.98
CA GLU A 370 6.85 5.40 30.00
C GLU A 370 7.59 6.53 30.73
N VAL A 371 8.82 6.79 30.32
CA VAL A 371 9.65 7.86 30.87
C VAL A 371 9.80 8.95 29.81
N LEU A 372 9.29 10.15 30.10
CA LEU A 372 9.38 11.35 29.29
C LEU A 372 9.89 12.50 30.14
N ASP A 373 10.43 13.55 29.52
CA ASP A 373 10.91 14.76 30.22
C ASP A 373 9.83 15.44 31.06
N ILE A 374 8.55 15.24 30.73
CA ILE A 374 7.39 15.91 31.35
C ILE A 374 6.66 15.05 32.38
N TYR A 375 6.86 13.74 32.38
CA TYR A 375 6.35 12.80 33.36
C TYR A 375 6.99 11.42 33.26
N THR A 376 6.94 10.68 34.36
CA THR A 376 7.09 9.22 34.35
C THR A 376 5.72 8.59 34.63
N ARG A 377 5.27 7.69 33.78
CA ARG A 377 4.02 6.95 33.95
C ARG A 377 4.29 5.47 34.18
N THR A 378 3.57 4.88 35.12
CA THR A 378 3.45 3.42 35.27
C THR A 378 1.97 3.06 35.20
N SER A 379 1.56 2.21 34.26
CA SER A 379 0.14 1.91 34.08
C SER A 379 -0.14 0.45 33.70
N VAL A 380 -1.35 0.01 33.99
CA VAL A 380 -1.94 -1.21 33.43
C VAL A 380 -3.27 -0.83 32.79
N THR A 381 -3.39 -1.05 31.48
CA THR A 381 -4.61 -0.71 30.72
C THR A 381 -5.25 -1.97 30.19
N GLY A 382 -6.51 -2.18 30.53
CA GLY A 382 -7.40 -3.18 29.95
C GLY A 382 -8.25 -2.57 28.83
N LEU A 383 -8.51 -3.36 27.79
CA LEU A 383 -9.38 -2.98 26.68
C LEU A 383 -10.17 -4.22 26.23
N ILE A 384 -11.49 -4.08 26.04
CA ILE A 384 -12.35 -5.15 25.53
C ILE A 384 -13.45 -4.55 24.67
N GLY A 385 -13.70 -5.11 23.50
CA GLY A 385 -14.73 -4.61 22.60
C GLY A 385 -14.63 -5.13 21.18
N PHE A 386 -15.07 -4.31 20.22
CA PHE A 386 -15.25 -4.71 18.84
C PHE A 386 -14.67 -3.69 17.88
N ASN A 387 -14.07 -4.20 16.78
CA ASN A 387 -13.82 -3.49 15.55
C ASN A 387 -14.79 -3.97 14.49
N ARG A 388 -15.31 -3.07 13.66
CA ARG A 388 -16.21 -3.41 12.56
C ARG A 388 -15.84 -2.66 11.29
N ILE A 389 -15.82 -3.36 10.18
CA ILE A 389 -15.71 -2.80 8.83
C ILE A 389 -17.13 -2.69 8.27
N PHE A 390 -17.55 -1.48 7.90
CA PHE A 390 -18.88 -1.23 7.33
C PHE A 390 -18.83 -1.19 5.80
N SER A 391 -17.73 -0.65 5.22
CA SER A 391 -17.43 -0.64 3.80
C SER A 391 -15.90 -0.65 3.59
N ASP A 392 -15.43 -0.64 2.35
CA ASP A 392 -13.99 -0.57 2.04
C ASP A 392 -13.35 0.71 2.60
N GLU A 393 -14.13 1.79 2.74
CA GLU A 393 -13.67 3.08 3.27
C GLU A 393 -14.05 3.30 4.74
N LEU A 394 -15.16 2.74 5.23
CA LEU A 394 -15.69 3.05 6.56
C LEU A 394 -15.47 1.90 7.54
N SER A 395 -14.82 2.19 8.65
CA SER A 395 -14.65 1.29 9.78
C SER A 395 -14.98 1.98 11.11
N GLY A 396 -15.28 1.19 12.12
CA GLY A 396 -15.58 1.69 13.45
C GLY A 396 -15.05 0.78 14.55
N LYS A 397 -14.96 1.33 15.74
CA LYS A 397 -14.52 0.65 16.96
C LYS A 397 -15.35 1.06 18.16
N LEU A 398 -15.59 0.10 19.05
CA LEU A 398 -16.27 0.33 20.32
C LEU A 398 -15.62 -0.53 21.39
N PHE A 399 -15.03 0.10 22.40
CA PHE A 399 -14.30 -0.58 23.46
C PHE A 399 -14.70 -0.08 24.84
N LEU A 400 -14.82 -0.97 25.80
CA LEU A 400 -14.68 -0.66 27.20
C LEU A 400 -13.17 -0.63 27.52
N THR A 401 -12.70 0.43 28.15
CA THR A 401 -11.28 0.61 28.48
C THR A 401 -11.14 1.07 29.94
N GLY A 402 -10.05 0.72 30.59
CA GLY A 402 -9.76 1.23 31.90
C GLY A 402 -8.55 0.59 32.55
N GLY A 403 -8.14 1.16 33.68
CA GLY A 403 -7.05 0.64 34.49
C GLY A 403 -6.38 1.68 35.35
N PRO A 404 -5.54 1.25 36.31
CA PRO A 404 -4.77 2.13 37.17
C PRO A 404 -3.56 2.72 36.44
N SER A 405 -3.23 3.96 36.76
CA SER A 405 -2.01 4.61 36.33
C SER A 405 -1.45 5.51 37.43
N ARG A 406 -0.14 5.51 37.56
CA ARG A 406 0.63 6.41 38.45
C ARG A 406 1.51 7.29 37.61
N PHE A 407 1.49 8.57 37.93
CA PHE A 407 2.32 9.59 37.28
C PHE A 407 3.18 10.31 38.33
N ASP A 408 4.44 10.53 37.96
CA ASP A 408 5.35 11.44 38.63
C ASP A 408 5.64 12.59 37.67
N ASP A 409 5.15 13.79 37.98
CA ASP A 409 5.28 15.01 37.18
C ASP A 409 5.40 16.25 38.07
N ASP A 410 5.31 17.46 37.48
CA ASP A 410 5.41 18.73 38.23
C ASP A 410 4.31 18.98 39.26
N PHE A 411 3.19 18.24 39.15
CA PHE A 411 2.13 18.26 40.19
C PHE A 411 2.42 17.27 41.33
N GLY A 412 3.57 16.56 41.29
CA GLY A 412 3.92 15.48 42.19
C GLY A 412 3.44 14.11 41.76
N THR A 413 3.54 13.14 42.67
CA THR A 413 3.06 11.77 42.42
C THR A 413 1.54 11.72 42.53
N ARG A 414 0.88 11.27 41.44
CA ARG A 414 -0.58 11.19 41.32
C ARG A 414 -1.03 9.82 40.80
N ASP A 415 -2.04 9.27 41.44
CA ASP A 415 -2.65 8.00 41.05
C ASP A 415 -4.01 8.27 40.42
N PHE A 416 -4.30 7.56 39.33
CA PHE A 416 -5.55 7.61 38.59
C PHE A 416 -6.12 6.21 38.40
N LEU A 417 -7.43 6.09 38.38
CA LEU A 417 -8.16 4.89 37.99
C LEU A 417 -9.28 5.28 37.04
N ASP A 418 -9.08 5.08 35.77
CA ASP A 418 -10.07 5.41 34.75
C ASP A 418 -10.84 4.17 34.29
N VAL A 419 -12.14 4.34 34.05
CA VAL A 419 -12.99 3.38 33.31
C VAL A 419 -13.87 4.15 32.34
N GLY A 420 -13.90 3.74 31.08
CA GLY A 420 -14.66 4.46 30.06
C GLY A 420 -15.01 3.63 28.85
N VAL A 421 -15.82 4.22 27.97
CA VAL A 421 -16.20 3.65 26.68
C VAL A 421 -15.57 4.46 25.57
N LEU A 422 -14.76 3.83 24.72
CA LEU A 422 -14.13 4.46 23.57
C LEU A 422 -14.90 4.07 22.31
N GLY A 423 -15.53 5.05 21.67
CA GLY A 423 -16.14 4.91 20.35
C GLY A 423 -15.31 5.65 19.30
N GLY A 424 -15.20 5.08 18.10
CA GLY A 424 -14.48 5.73 17.02
C GLY A 424 -15.00 5.31 15.65
N LEU A 425 -14.91 6.23 14.68
CA LEU A 425 -15.21 6.01 13.27
C LEU A 425 -14.05 6.53 12.43
N THR A 426 -13.65 5.74 11.42
CA THR A 426 -12.61 6.11 10.45
C THR A 426 -13.17 5.95 9.05
N TYR A 427 -13.10 7.01 8.25
CA TYR A 427 -13.42 7.01 6.83
C TYR A 427 -12.16 7.29 6.02
N ASP A 428 -11.71 6.35 5.18
CA ASP A 428 -10.46 6.41 4.42
C ASP A 428 -10.72 6.17 2.92
N ALA A 429 -10.90 7.26 2.19
CA ALA A 429 -11.11 7.26 0.73
C ALA A 429 -9.87 7.78 -0.04
N ARG A 430 -8.66 7.58 0.51
CA ARG A 430 -7.40 7.90 -0.17
C ARG A 430 -7.10 6.88 -1.25
N ASP A 431 -6.56 7.34 -2.36
CA ASP A 431 -6.11 6.48 -3.46
C ASP A 431 -4.91 5.58 -3.07
N ASN A 432 -4.05 6.06 -2.16
CA ASN A 432 -2.93 5.31 -1.60
C ASN A 432 -2.72 5.69 -0.13
N LYS A 433 -2.57 4.70 0.76
CA LYS A 433 -2.41 4.95 2.21
C LYS A 433 -1.05 5.49 2.60
N THR A 434 0.01 5.18 1.84
CA THR A 434 1.41 5.57 2.14
C THR A 434 1.89 6.77 1.36
N ASP A 435 1.33 7.01 0.17
CA ASP A 435 1.65 8.14 -0.72
C ASP A 435 0.38 8.64 -1.42
N PRO A 436 -0.55 9.25 -0.66
CA PRO A 436 -1.82 9.71 -1.21
C PRO A 436 -1.63 10.91 -2.15
N THR A 437 -2.26 10.82 -3.31
CA THR A 437 -2.32 11.91 -4.30
C THR A 437 -3.71 12.49 -4.46
N SER A 438 -4.75 11.77 -4.04
CA SER A 438 -6.14 12.24 -4.06
C SER A 438 -6.97 11.55 -3.00
N GLY A 439 -8.14 12.13 -2.70
CA GLY A 439 -9.06 11.61 -1.72
C GLY A 439 -8.93 12.26 -0.35
N TYR A 440 -9.59 11.69 0.63
CA TYR A 440 -9.61 12.23 1.99
C TYR A 440 -9.68 11.11 3.04
N TYR A 441 -9.24 11.46 4.24
CA TYR A 441 -9.26 10.62 5.44
C TYR A 441 -9.91 11.42 6.56
N LEU A 442 -10.85 10.81 7.26
CA LEU A 442 -11.52 11.36 8.44
C LEU A 442 -11.48 10.34 9.57
N ASP A 443 -11.03 10.74 10.75
CA ASP A 443 -11.04 9.91 11.96
C ASP A 443 -11.64 10.69 13.10
N GLY A 444 -12.57 10.08 13.81
CA GLY A 444 -13.23 10.67 14.97
C GLY A 444 -13.28 9.69 16.13
N ILE A 445 -12.87 10.13 17.31
CA ILE A 445 -12.88 9.34 18.55
C ILE A 445 -13.61 10.15 19.63
N VAL A 446 -14.53 9.47 20.33
CA VAL A 446 -15.17 9.97 21.55
C VAL A 446 -14.94 8.95 22.65
N HIS A 447 -14.46 9.43 23.80
CA HIS A 447 -14.11 8.58 24.94
C HIS A 447 -14.67 9.21 26.23
N PRO A 448 -15.95 8.99 26.57
CA PRO A 448 -16.45 9.23 27.91
C PRO A 448 -15.83 8.24 28.91
N PHE A 449 -15.35 8.76 30.03
CA PHE A 449 -14.77 7.96 31.10
C PHE A 449 -15.04 8.60 32.45
N TYR A 450 -14.92 7.80 33.50
CA TYR A 450 -14.98 8.22 34.88
C TYR A 450 -13.63 7.96 35.54
N GLU A 451 -13.06 8.99 36.14
CA GLU A 451 -11.86 8.89 36.95
C GLU A 451 -12.28 8.77 38.42
N PHE A 452 -11.88 7.66 39.08
CA PHE A 452 -12.40 7.29 40.40
C PHE A 452 -11.67 7.93 41.57
N ASN A 453 -10.36 8.24 41.44
CA ASN A 453 -9.57 8.76 42.55
C ASN A 453 -9.93 10.22 42.86
N TYR A 454 -10.25 11.01 41.85
CA TYR A 454 -10.70 12.41 41.99
C TYR A 454 -12.23 12.54 41.84
N GLY A 455 -12.92 11.49 41.46
CA GLY A 455 -14.39 11.46 41.34
C GLY A 455 -14.95 12.24 40.15
N ASN A 456 -14.21 12.33 39.05
CA ASN A 456 -14.53 13.18 37.91
C ASN A 456 -15.07 12.42 36.69
N PRO A 457 -16.26 12.77 36.20
CA PRO A 457 -16.67 12.37 34.85
C PRO A 457 -15.93 13.23 33.81
N ALA A 458 -15.51 12.60 32.71
CA ALA A 458 -14.81 13.28 31.65
C ALA A 458 -15.23 12.76 30.27
N VAL A 459 -15.11 13.61 29.25
CA VAL A 459 -15.26 13.21 27.86
C VAL A 459 -14.06 13.73 27.07
N ARG A 460 -13.27 12.82 26.48
CA ARG A 460 -12.20 13.17 25.57
C ARG A 460 -12.65 12.96 24.15
N MET A 461 -12.50 13.96 23.30
CA MET A 461 -12.86 13.95 21.89
C MET A 461 -11.64 14.30 21.05
N VAL A 462 -11.44 13.57 19.93
CA VAL A 462 -10.42 13.86 18.93
C VAL A 462 -11.04 13.68 17.56
N ALA A 463 -10.82 14.64 16.68
CA ALA A 463 -11.18 14.54 15.26
C ALA A 463 -9.97 14.91 14.41
N GLU A 464 -9.71 14.13 13.37
CA GLU A 464 -8.65 14.41 12.41
C GLU A 464 -9.19 14.27 10.99
N GLY A 465 -8.92 15.28 10.15
CA GLY A 465 -9.23 15.29 8.74
C GLY A 465 -7.95 15.49 7.91
N ARG A 466 -7.84 14.75 6.80
CA ARG A 466 -6.77 14.92 5.81
C ARG A 466 -7.40 14.97 4.43
N ALA A 467 -6.86 15.81 3.55
CA ALA A 467 -7.31 15.94 2.17
C ALA A 467 -6.12 16.07 1.22
N TYR A 468 -6.26 15.52 0.02
CA TYR A 468 -5.19 15.47 -0.97
C TYR A 468 -5.76 15.81 -2.35
N TYR A 469 -5.04 16.67 -3.06
CA TYR A 469 -5.40 17.07 -4.42
C TYR A 469 -4.17 17.05 -5.33
N GLY A 470 -4.16 16.11 -6.27
CA GLY A 470 -3.12 15.98 -7.30
C GLY A 470 -3.48 16.80 -8.53
N PHE A 471 -2.54 17.62 -9.01
CA PHE A 471 -2.69 18.45 -10.19
C PHE A 471 -2.19 17.71 -11.44
N GLY A 472 -2.94 17.83 -12.54
CA GLY A 472 -2.63 17.22 -13.84
C GLY A 472 -2.92 15.71 -13.89
N GLU A 473 -2.80 15.13 -15.08
CA GLU A 473 -3.06 13.69 -15.29
C GLU A 473 -2.05 12.81 -14.53
N ASP A 474 -0.78 13.19 -14.52
CA ASP A 474 0.30 12.45 -13.85
C ASP A 474 0.35 12.70 -12.33
N LYS A 475 -0.45 13.64 -11.79
CA LYS A 475 -0.48 14.04 -10.37
C LYS A 475 0.92 14.24 -9.77
N ARG A 476 1.84 14.82 -10.53
CA ARG A 476 3.23 15.07 -10.08
C ARG A 476 3.32 16.16 -9.01
N ILE A 477 2.30 17.01 -8.92
CA ILE A 477 2.19 18.05 -7.88
C ILE A 477 0.96 17.71 -7.05
N VAL A 478 1.12 17.62 -5.71
CA VAL A 478 0.05 17.30 -4.78
C VAL A 478 0.00 18.36 -3.69
N LEU A 479 -1.17 18.95 -3.47
CA LEU A 479 -1.47 19.73 -2.28
C LEU A 479 -2.09 18.80 -1.23
N ALA A 480 -1.49 18.73 -0.05
CA ALA A 480 -1.97 17.94 1.07
C ALA A 480 -2.25 18.83 2.27
N GLY A 481 -3.37 18.60 2.94
CA GLY A 481 -3.78 19.32 4.14
C GLY A 481 -4.20 18.37 5.25
N ARG A 482 -3.91 18.71 6.51
CA ARG A 482 -4.32 18.02 7.74
C ARG A 482 -4.85 19.02 8.74
N LEU A 483 -5.94 18.66 9.41
CA LEU A 483 -6.48 19.36 10.58
C LEU A 483 -6.79 18.33 11.66
N LYS A 484 -6.30 18.56 12.88
CA LYS A 484 -6.63 17.75 14.05
C LYS A 484 -7.13 18.64 15.17
N LEU A 485 -8.24 18.24 15.73
CA LEU A 485 -8.90 18.93 16.85
C LEU A 485 -9.01 17.99 18.03
N GLY A 486 -8.82 18.51 19.23
CA GLY A 486 -8.96 17.77 20.47
C GLY A 486 -9.66 18.60 21.54
N SER A 487 -10.46 17.92 22.38
CA SER A 487 -11.13 18.54 23.52
C SER A 487 -11.28 17.52 24.66
N ILE A 488 -11.07 17.97 25.90
CA ILE A 488 -11.44 17.25 27.13
C ILE A 488 -12.37 18.13 27.95
N VAL A 489 -13.56 17.59 28.19
CA VAL A 489 -14.59 18.25 29.02
C VAL A 489 -14.69 17.50 30.34
N GLY A 490 -14.81 18.23 31.44
CA GLY A 490 -14.93 17.71 32.81
C GLY A 490 -13.84 18.24 33.71
N PRO A 491 -12.84 17.42 34.15
CA PRO A 491 -11.90 17.77 35.23
C PRO A 491 -10.93 18.89 34.84
N SER A 492 -10.29 19.46 35.85
CA SER A 492 -9.15 20.38 35.72
C SER A 492 -7.92 19.64 35.14
N ILE A 493 -6.90 20.39 34.67
CA ILE A 493 -5.63 19.81 34.22
C ILE A 493 -4.98 19.00 35.35
N ALA A 494 -5.01 19.51 36.60
CA ALA A 494 -4.42 18.85 37.75
C ALA A 494 -5.11 17.51 38.12
N GLU A 495 -6.39 17.35 37.81
CA GLU A 495 -7.19 16.16 38.09
C GLU A 495 -7.39 15.26 36.85
N THR A 496 -6.68 15.55 35.75
CA THR A 496 -6.68 14.74 34.53
C THR A 496 -5.36 14.01 34.41
N ALA A 497 -5.40 12.73 34.09
CA ALA A 497 -4.20 11.94 33.81
C ALA A 497 -3.39 12.57 32.67
N PRO A 498 -2.07 12.83 32.84
CA PRO A 498 -1.24 13.55 31.86
C PRO A 498 -1.24 12.97 30.44
N ASP A 499 -1.39 11.65 30.30
CA ASP A 499 -1.46 10.97 29.00
C ASP A 499 -2.78 11.19 28.23
N LYS A 500 -3.82 11.67 28.92
CA LYS A 500 -5.09 12.04 28.29
C LYS A 500 -5.11 13.50 27.83
N LEU A 501 -4.31 14.35 28.44
CA LEU A 501 -4.14 15.76 28.06
C LEU A 501 -3.47 15.87 26.66
N PHE A 502 -3.66 17.02 26.03
CA PHE A 502 -3.09 17.28 24.71
C PHE A 502 -1.76 17.99 24.80
N LEU A 503 -0.82 17.51 24.00
CA LEU A 503 0.49 18.10 23.76
C LEU A 503 0.76 18.05 22.26
N ALA A 504 1.40 19.07 21.71
CA ALA A 504 1.82 19.13 20.33
C ALA A 504 3.35 19.34 20.21
N GLY A 505 3.88 19.23 19.00
CA GLY A 505 5.30 19.32 18.67
C GLY A 505 5.92 17.98 18.30
N GLY A 506 6.94 18.03 17.43
CA GLY A 506 7.62 16.87 16.91
C GLY A 506 7.16 16.44 15.51
N GLY A 507 7.78 15.41 14.95
CA GLY A 507 7.66 15.00 13.55
C GLY A 507 6.28 14.52 13.10
N GLY A 508 5.40 14.11 14.01
CA GLY A 508 4.02 13.70 13.74
C GLY A 508 2.96 14.74 14.09
N SER A 509 3.37 15.95 14.52
CA SER A 509 2.52 17.03 14.97
C SER A 509 2.95 18.36 14.35
N VAL A 510 3.75 19.17 15.02
CA VAL A 510 4.29 20.44 14.54
C VAL A 510 5.81 20.31 14.39
N ARG A 511 6.28 20.13 13.18
CA ARG A 511 7.71 19.97 12.88
C ARG A 511 8.47 21.27 13.19
N GLY A 512 9.71 21.14 13.66
CA GLY A 512 10.54 22.25 14.12
C GLY A 512 10.55 22.42 15.63
N TYR A 513 9.50 21.98 16.34
CA TYR A 513 9.42 22.00 17.80
C TYR A 513 9.89 20.68 18.40
N ALA A 514 10.40 20.74 19.64
CA ALA A 514 10.73 19.54 20.38
C ALA A 514 9.46 18.69 20.60
N TYR A 515 9.65 17.39 20.74
CA TYR A 515 8.55 16.44 20.92
C TYR A 515 7.74 16.79 22.18
N ARG A 516 6.41 16.93 22.01
CA ARG A 516 5.48 17.27 23.09
C ARG A 516 5.81 18.56 23.88
N ASN A 517 6.55 19.49 23.29
CA ASN A 517 6.93 20.75 23.96
C ASN A 517 5.94 21.91 23.73
N ILE A 518 4.87 21.70 22.98
CA ILE A 518 3.77 22.65 22.81
C ILE A 518 2.65 22.22 23.75
N GLY A 519 2.45 22.98 24.83
CA GLY A 519 1.46 22.77 25.88
C GLY A 519 1.17 24.06 26.62
N VAL A 520 0.46 23.97 27.72
CA VAL A 520 0.20 25.08 28.63
C VAL A 520 1.30 25.17 29.70
N ASN A 521 1.44 26.30 30.34
CA ASN A 521 2.38 26.45 31.44
C ASN A 521 1.78 25.82 32.71
N GLY A 522 2.47 24.80 33.22
CA GLY A 522 2.17 24.18 34.51
C GLY A 522 2.84 24.86 35.70
N PRO A 523 2.77 24.25 36.90
CA PRO A 523 3.48 24.71 38.09
C PRO A 523 4.98 24.85 37.82
N GLY A 524 5.62 25.88 38.38
CA GLY A 524 7.05 26.12 38.15
C GLY A 524 7.44 26.59 36.73
N GLY A 525 6.47 26.78 35.81
CA GLY A 525 6.69 27.24 34.45
C GLY A 525 7.12 26.13 33.47
N ILE A 526 6.99 24.86 33.87
CA ILE A 526 7.23 23.69 33.00
C ILE A 526 6.01 23.44 32.13
N VAL A 527 6.24 22.81 30.97
CA VAL A 527 5.18 22.53 30.00
C VAL A 527 4.36 21.36 30.50
N THR A 528 3.04 21.52 30.59
CA THR A 528 2.08 20.43 30.81
C THR A 528 1.09 20.34 29.66
N GLY A 529 0.35 19.23 29.58
CA GLY A 529 -0.71 19.09 28.59
C GLY A 529 -1.90 20.02 28.88
N GLY A 530 -2.62 20.37 27.80
CA GLY A 530 -3.84 21.16 27.87
C GLY A 530 -5.10 20.35 27.59
N ARG A 531 -6.27 20.98 27.77
CA ARG A 531 -7.58 20.35 27.56
C ARG A 531 -8.12 20.54 26.13
N SER A 532 -7.54 21.44 25.33
CA SER A 532 -7.88 21.62 23.91
C SER A 532 -6.65 21.59 23.03
N LEU A 533 -6.85 21.17 21.78
CA LEU A 533 -5.82 21.02 20.75
C LEU A 533 -6.35 21.49 19.41
N ILE A 534 -5.52 22.26 18.69
CA ILE A 534 -5.64 22.48 17.25
C ILE A 534 -4.28 22.21 16.62
N GLU A 535 -4.20 21.30 15.67
CA GLU A 535 -3.05 21.12 14.79
C GLU A 535 -3.50 21.28 13.33
N ALA A 536 -2.77 22.05 12.56
CA ALA A 536 -2.99 22.19 11.13
C ALA A 536 -1.66 22.02 10.39
N SER A 537 -1.68 21.31 9.26
CA SER A 537 -0.51 21.12 8.40
C SER A 537 -0.92 21.30 6.94
N ALA A 538 -0.05 21.94 6.16
CA ALA A 538 -0.19 22.02 4.72
C ALA A 538 1.15 21.66 4.05
N GLU A 539 1.10 20.83 3.01
CA GLU A 539 2.27 20.41 2.24
C GLU A 539 2.01 20.58 0.74
N LEU A 540 3.00 21.14 0.05
CA LEU A 540 3.09 21.08 -1.40
C LEU A 540 4.17 20.07 -1.77
N ARG A 541 3.77 18.95 -2.37
CA ARG A 541 4.61 17.84 -2.78
C ARG A 541 4.83 17.90 -4.28
N ALA A 542 6.07 17.79 -4.74
CA ALA A 542 6.41 17.78 -6.16
C ALA A 542 7.28 16.56 -6.49
N ARG A 543 6.83 15.70 -7.40
CA ARG A 543 7.62 14.59 -7.94
C ARG A 543 8.46 15.10 -9.11
N ILE A 544 9.77 15.29 -8.87
CA ILE A 544 10.71 15.87 -9.84
C ILE A 544 11.09 14.81 -10.88
N THR A 545 11.46 13.61 -10.42
CA THR A 545 11.70 12.43 -11.25
C THR A 545 10.80 11.29 -10.77
N ASP A 546 10.84 10.13 -11.42
CA ASP A 546 10.09 8.94 -10.96
C ASP A 546 10.57 8.44 -9.59
N SER A 547 11.81 8.74 -9.21
CA SER A 547 12.43 8.29 -7.96
C SER A 547 12.60 9.39 -6.92
N ILE A 548 12.59 10.67 -7.30
CA ILE A 548 12.93 11.79 -6.41
C ILE A 548 11.82 12.83 -6.42
N GLY A 549 11.44 13.30 -5.24
CA GLY A 549 10.54 14.42 -5.03
C GLY A 549 11.03 15.39 -3.98
N ALA A 550 10.42 16.57 -3.96
CA ALA A 550 10.61 17.60 -2.96
C ALA A 550 9.27 17.98 -2.32
N VAL A 551 9.32 18.45 -1.07
CA VAL A 551 8.15 18.90 -0.33
C VAL A 551 8.49 20.20 0.37
N GLY A 552 7.58 21.18 0.31
CA GLY A 552 7.56 22.35 1.17
C GLY A 552 6.36 22.25 2.11
N PHE A 553 6.52 22.63 3.38
CA PHE A 553 5.45 22.50 4.35
C PHE A 553 5.39 23.62 5.38
N VAL A 554 4.20 23.80 5.96
CA VAL A 554 3.94 24.60 7.13
C VAL A 554 3.04 23.81 8.08
N ASP A 555 3.42 23.78 9.36
CA ASP A 555 2.67 23.17 10.45
C ASP A 555 2.34 24.24 11.49
N ALA A 556 1.15 24.17 12.09
CA ALA A 556 0.72 25.05 13.17
C ALA A 556 0.08 24.24 14.29
N GLY A 557 0.37 24.57 15.53
CA GLY A 557 -0.19 23.92 16.71
C GLY A 557 -0.59 24.92 17.80
N TYR A 558 -1.70 24.61 18.45
CA TYR A 558 -2.24 25.32 19.60
C TYR A 558 -2.68 24.32 20.64
N VAL A 559 -2.31 24.55 21.90
CA VAL A 559 -2.78 23.79 23.05
C VAL A 559 -3.31 24.78 24.08
N GLY A 560 -4.58 24.63 24.48
CA GLY A 560 -5.27 25.52 25.43
C GLY A 560 -5.54 24.86 26.78
N ALA A 561 -5.61 25.66 27.82
CA ALA A 561 -5.93 25.21 29.19
C ALA A 561 -7.40 24.79 29.31
N ASP A 562 -8.29 25.42 28.58
CA ASP A 562 -9.73 25.15 28.59
C ASP A 562 -10.15 24.10 27.60
N SER A 563 -11.32 23.51 27.80
CA SER A 563 -11.88 22.45 26.91
C SER A 563 -12.14 22.96 25.49
N ILE A 564 -12.41 24.27 25.34
CA ILE A 564 -12.56 24.95 24.05
C ILE A 564 -11.40 25.92 23.92
N PRO A 565 -10.73 25.98 22.75
CA PRO A 565 -9.65 26.93 22.53
C PRO A 565 -10.11 28.37 22.74
N ASP A 566 -9.49 29.05 23.70
CA ASP A 566 -9.73 30.46 24.05
C ASP A 566 -8.79 31.43 23.31
N PHE A 567 -7.83 30.87 22.54
CA PHE A 567 -6.78 31.57 21.79
C PHE A 567 -5.91 32.51 22.65
N SER A 568 -5.87 32.31 23.98
CA SER A 568 -4.99 33.03 24.91
C SER A 568 -3.51 32.69 24.69
N GLN A 569 -3.22 31.49 24.20
CA GLN A 569 -1.88 31.06 23.83
C GLN A 569 -1.58 31.39 22.37
N GLN A 570 -0.31 31.58 22.05
CA GLN A 570 0.10 31.78 20.64
C GLN A 570 0.15 30.47 19.89
N PHE A 571 -0.32 30.46 18.64
CA PHE A 571 -0.02 29.38 17.71
C PHE A 571 1.48 29.21 17.53
N ARG A 572 1.95 27.99 17.59
CA ARG A 572 3.34 27.61 17.30
C ARG A 572 3.40 27.15 15.86
N VAL A 573 4.22 27.85 15.07
CA VAL A 573 4.30 27.61 13.62
C VAL A 573 5.69 27.12 13.26
N GLY A 574 5.75 25.99 12.58
CA GLY A 574 6.95 25.43 12.00
C GLY A 574 6.87 25.43 10.48
N VAL A 575 7.98 25.74 9.83
CA VAL A 575 8.09 25.72 8.37
C VAL A 575 9.28 24.88 7.97
N GLY A 576 9.23 24.27 6.79
CA GLY A 576 10.35 23.46 6.36
C GLY A 576 10.23 22.93 4.94
N ALA A 577 11.25 22.18 4.57
CA ALA A 577 11.32 21.49 3.29
C ALA A 577 11.84 20.07 3.48
N GLY A 578 11.59 19.21 2.52
CA GLY A 578 12.03 17.82 2.58
C GLY A 578 12.24 17.21 1.21
N LEU A 579 13.00 16.12 1.22
CA LEU A 579 13.22 15.27 0.07
C LEU A 579 12.46 13.96 0.21
N ARG A 580 12.07 13.40 -0.91
CA ARG A 580 11.40 12.10 -1.02
C ARG A 580 12.17 11.22 -1.99
N TYR A 581 12.42 9.98 -1.57
CA TYR A 581 12.93 8.94 -2.46
C TYR A 581 11.88 7.83 -2.56
N TYR A 582 11.26 7.71 -3.73
CA TYR A 582 10.15 6.78 -3.95
C TYR A 582 10.65 5.34 -4.11
N THR A 583 10.14 4.45 -3.28
CA THR A 583 10.44 3.01 -3.29
C THR A 583 9.16 2.19 -3.44
N GLY A 584 9.29 0.88 -3.70
CA GLY A 584 8.15 -0.03 -3.75
C GLY A 584 7.36 -0.18 -2.43
N LEU A 585 7.93 0.27 -1.29
CA LEU A 585 7.29 0.26 0.04
C LEU A 585 6.67 1.62 0.41
N GLY A 586 6.84 2.63 -0.43
CA GLY A 586 6.48 4.01 -0.19
C GLY A 586 7.69 4.94 -0.19
N PRO A 587 7.48 6.27 -0.14
CA PRO A 587 8.57 7.24 -0.14
C PRO A 587 9.37 7.20 1.17
N LEU A 588 10.69 7.16 1.07
CA LEU A 588 11.58 7.52 2.15
C LEU A 588 11.62 9.05 2.22
N ARG A 589 11.37 9.62 3.39
CA ARG A 589 11.38 11.06 3.62
C ARG A 589 12.55 11.52 4.46
N ALA A 590 13.08 12.69 4.14
CA ALA A 590 14.02 13.43 4.96
C ALA A 590 13.57 14.89 4.99
N ASP A 591 13.14 15.38 6.15
CA ASP A 591 12.59 16.72 6.34
C ASP A 591 13.49 17.55 7.25
N VAL A 592 13.60 18.84 6.95
CA VAL A 592 14.25 19.87 7.77
C VAL A 592 13.19 20.90 8.12
N ALA A 593 13.08 21.24 9.39
CA ALA A 593 12.08 22.17 9.90
C ALA A 593 12.65 23.20 10.87
N PHE A 594 12.10 24.41 10.80
CA PHE A 594 12.44 25.56 11.65
C PHE A 594 11.20 26.03 12.42
N PRO A 595 11.28 26.20 13.75
CA PRO A 595 10.22 26.84 14.52
C PRO A 595 10.29 28.36 14.34
N LEU A 596 9.18 29.00 13.97
CA LEU A 596 9.14 30.46 13.78
C LEU A 596 9.07 31.23 15.12
N ASN A 597 8.45 30.65 16.12
CA ASN A 597 8.29 31.25 17.47
C ASN A 597 8.66 30.23 18.56
N ARG A 598 9.98 30.07 18.74
CA ARG A 598 10.59 29.05 19.63
C ARG A 598 10.17 29.22 21.08
N ARG A 599 10.02 28.09 21.78
CA ARG A 599 9.97 27.98 23.22
C ARG A 599 11.33 27.62 23.81
N LYS A 600 11.48 27.75 25.12
CA LYS A 600 12.65 27.18 25.84
C LYS A 600 12.65 25.65 25.63
N GLY A 601 13.79 25.10 25.24
CA GLY A 601 13.94 23.69 24.92
C GLY A 601 13.72 23.32 23.43
N ASP A 602 13.17 24.24 22.60
CA ASP A 602 13.04 23.95 21.18
C ASP A 602 14.38 24.07 20.45
N PRO A 603 14.67 23.17 19.49
CA PRO A 603 15.84 23.26 18.63
C PRO A 603 15.74 24.46 17.70
N SER A 604 16.87 24.97 17.19
CA SER A 604 16.86 25.98 16.12
C SER A 604 16.51 25.37 14.76
N LEU A 605 16.78 24.08 14.62
CA LEU A 605 16.59 23.28 13.42
C LEU A 605 16.32 21.85 13.85
N ALA A 606 15.31 21.19 13.23
CA ALA A 606 14.98 19.81 13.49
C ALA A 606 15.05 18.98 12.20
N PHE A 607 15.59 17.77 12.30
CA PHE A 607 15.66 16.81 11.20
C PHE A 607 14.73 15.63 11.48
N TYR A 608 14.05 15.17 10.43
CA TYR A 608 13.16 14.02 10.50
C TYR A 608 13.43 13.07 9.34
N ILE A 609 13.54 11.78 9.65
CA ILE A 609 13.66 10.70 8.66
C ILE A 609 12.52 9.72 8.90
N GLY A 610 11.92 9.21 7.84
CA GLY A 610 10.82 8.26 7.96
C GLY A 610 10.45 7.58 6.65
N LEU A 611 9.57 6.57 6.74
CA LEU A 611 8.96 5.89 5.62
C LEU A 611 7.50 6.36 5.47
N GLY A 612 7.05 6.60 4.26
CA GLY A 612 5.76 7.21 3.96
C GLY A 612 5.77 8.74 4.01
N GLN A 613 4.66 9.36 3.63
CA GLN A 613 4.47 10.81 3.79
C GLN A 613 4.27 11.18 5.27
N ALA A 614 4.31 12.47 5.60
CA ALA A 614 4.16 12.92 6.99
C ALA A 614 2.74 12.68 7.54
N PHE A 615 1.73 12.73 6.68
CA PHE A 615 0.32 12.40 6.96
C PHE A 615 -0.43 11.96 5.72
#